data_173336ab2fb71baea084ef7b53e385f7
#
_entry.id   173336ab2fb71baea084ef7b53e385f7
#
_cell.length_a   1.000
_cell.length_b   1.000
_cell.length_c   1.000
_cell.angle_alpha   90.00
_cell.angle_beta   90.00
_cell.angle_gamma   90.00
#
_symmetry.space_group_name_H-M   'P 1'
#
loop_
_entity.id
_entity.type
_entity.pdbx_description
1 polymer ?
#
loop_
_entity_poly.entity_id
_entity_poly.type
_entity_poly.pdbx_seq_one_letter_code
_entity_poly.pdbx_strand_id
1 'polypeptide(L)'
;MNIFYINEDPKIASLEHCDKHAVKMCVEYAQLLSTAHRLLDGKEFVGKSKTGRNVKRWKHPVDFMDKNLMLACHTKHPSAIWCRETKGNYTWLLHLLMNLLKEYTFRYGKKHSVEDRLPYLNMIPNNINPDTRLTEMPQCMPCLLYTSPSPRDR
;
A
#
# COMPACT_ATOMS: atom_id res chain seq x y z
N MET A 1 9.95 -0.21 1.25
CA MET A 1 8.50 -0.08 1.13
C MET A 1 8.04 1.31 1.59
N ASN A 2 8.17 2.28 0.72
CA ASN A 2 7.83 3.66 1.03
C ASN A 2 6.59 4.08 0.26
N ILE A 3 5.90 5.09 0.79
CA ILE A 3 4.81 5.75 0.07
C ILE A 3 5.36 7.04 -0.50
N PHE A 4 5.23 7.24 -1.79
CA PHE A 4 5.67 8.47 -2.44
C PHE A 4 4.58 9.51 -2.34
N TYR A 5 4.57 10.21 -1.20
CA TYR A 5 3.64 11.30 -0.93
C TYR A 5 4.18 12.58 -1.57
N ILE A 6 4.06 12.65 -2.89
CA ILE A 6 4.58 13.78 -3.67
C ILE A 6 3.59 14.93 -3.67
N ASN A 7 2.29 14.60 -3.58
CA ASN A 7 1.20 15.58 -3.61
C ASN A 7 0.06 15.10 -2.72
N GLU A 8 -0.69 16.03 -2.13
CA GLU A 8 -1.86 15.70 -1.30
C GLU A 8 -2.97 15.05 -2.10
N ASP A 9 -3.09 15.37 -3.40
CA ASP A 9 -4.03 14.74 -4.29
C ASP A 9 -3.43 13.40 -4.78
N PRO A 10 -4.03 12.25 -4.45
CA PRO A 10 -3.49 10.96 -4.85
C PRO A 10 -3.46 10.77 -6.37
N LYS A 11 -4.34 11.41 -7.11
CA LYS A 11 -4.31 11.37 -8.57
C LYS A 11 -3.06 12.07 -9.10
N ILE A 12 -2.75 13.25 -8.59
CA ILE A 12 -1.56 13.99 -9.01
C ILE A 12 -0.30 13.25 -8.58
N ALA A 13 -0.28 12.72 -7.35
CA ALA A 13 0.84 11.92 -6.86
C ALA A 13 1.12 10.72 -7.76
N SER A 14 0.07 10.05 -8.25
CA SER A 14 0.24 8.90 -9.16
C SER A 14 0.88 9.30 -10.49
N LEU A 15 0.52 10.46 -11.01
CA LEU A 15 1.06 10.96 -12.28
C LEU A 15 2.54 11.34 -12.18
N GLU A 16 2.99 11.69 -10.98
CA GLU A 16 4.36 12.11 -10.73
C GLU A 16 5.32 10.94 -10.51
N HIS A 17 4.83 9.71 -10.45
CA HIS A 17 5.69 8.54 -10.36
C HIS A 17 6.43 8.34 -11.70
N CYS A 18 7.74 8.09 -11.63
CA CYS A 18 8.47 7.72 -12.83
C CYS A 18 8.10 6.30 -13.26
N ASP A 19 8.40 5.92 -14.52
CA ASP A 19 7.99 4.63 -15.07
C ASP A 19 8.42 3.45 -14.21
N LYS A 20 9.65 3.45 -13.75
CA LYS A 20 10.19 2.37 -12.93
C LYS A 20 9.43 2.25 -11.60
N HIS A 21 9.10 3.39 -10.99
CA HIS A 21 8.31 3.40 -9.75
C HIS A 21 6.86 3.01 -10.01
N ALA A 22 6.28 3.42 -11.14
CA ALA A 22 4.89 3.06 -11.44
C ALA A 22 4.70 1.54 -11.48
N VAL A 23 5.66 0.81 -12.04
CA VAL A 23 5.58 -0.66 -12.10
C VAL A 23 5.71 -1.26 -10.70
N LYS A 24 6.76 -0.88 -9.97
CA LYS A 24 7.11 -1.46 -8.68
C LYS A 24 6.12 -1.08 -7.59
N MET A 25 5.72 0.18 -7.53
CA MET A 25 4.91 0.69 -6.43
C MET A 25 3.47 0.20 -6.47
N CYS A 26 2.96 -0.23 -7.62
CA CYS A 26 1.67 -0.91 -7.67
C CYS A 26 1.65 -2.12 -6.74
N VAL A 27 2.70 -2.93 -6.78
CA VAL A 27 2.81 -4.11 -5.91
C VAL A 27 2.97 -3.70 -4.46
N GLU A 28 3.86 -2.74 -4.18
CA GLU A 28 4.16 -2.35 -2.79
C GLU A 28 2.97 -1.68 -2.11
N TYR A 29 2.23 -0.83 -2.81
CA TYR A 29 1.02 -0.22 -2.24
C TYR A 29 -0.05 -1.26 -1.95
N ALA A 30 -0.22 -2.25 -2.84
CA ALA A 30 -1.15 -3.35 -2.61
C ALA A 30 -0.73 -4.18 -1.39
N GLN A 31 0.57 -4.39 -1.19
CA GLN A 31 1.09 -5.07 -0.01
C GLN A 31 0.79 -4.31 1.27
N LEU A 32 0.95 -2.99 1.27
CA LEU A 32 0.64 -2.16 2.44
C LEU A 32 -0.85 -2.23 2.80
N LEU A 33 -1.72 -2.14 1.81
CA LEU A 33 -3.17 -2.21 2.02
C LEU A 33 -3.59 -3.59 2.50
N SER A 34 -3.03 -4.66 1.91
CA SER A 34 -3.30 -6.04 2.34
C SER A 34 -2.85 -6.28 3.77
N THR A 35 -1.67 -5.76 4.13
CA THR A 35 -1.14 -5.87 5.50
C THR A 35 -2.07 -5.18 6.49
N ALA A 36 -2.63 -4.02 6.12
CA ALA A 36 -3.60 -3.33 6.98
C ALA A 36 -4.81 -4.21 7.29
N HIS A 37 -5.38 -4.86 6.27
CA HIS A 37 -6.50 -5.78 6.48
C HIS A 37 -6.13 -6.93 7.41
N ARG A 38 -4.98 -7.55 7.18
CA ARG A 38 -4.57 -8.72 7.96
C ARG A 38 -4.28 -8.40 9.41
N LEU A 39 -3.61 -7.28 9.68
CA LEU A 39 -3.29 -6.90 11.06
C LEU A 39 -4.49 -6.37 11.83
N LEU A 40 -5.40 -5.66 11.18
CA LEU A 40 -6.56 -5.08 11.83
C LEU A 40 -7.68 -6.10 12.03
N ASP A 41 -7.97 -6.90 11.00
CA ASP A 41 -9.10 -7.82 11.00
C ASP A 41 -8.71 -9.29 11.14
N GLY A 42 -7.44 -9.62 10.90
CA GLY A 42 -6.96 -10.99 10.89
C GLY A 42 -6.50 -11.49 12.25
N LYS A 43 -6.28 -12.80 12.33
CA LYS A 43 -5.80 -13.48 13.54
C LYS A 43 -4.36 -13.95 13.32
N GLU A 44 -3.48 -13.60 14.24
CA GLU A 44 -2.07 -13.98 14.17
C GLU A 44 -1.89 -15.47 14.40
N PHE A 45 -0.99 -16.08 13.64
CA PHE A 45 -0.55 -17.47 13.85
C PHE A 45 0.89 -17.61 13.38
N VAL A 46 1.54 -18.71 13.77
CA VAL A 46 2.90 -19.02 13.33
C VAL A 46 2.82 -19.95 12.14
N GLY A 47 3.36 -19.49 10.99
CA GLY A 47 3.45 -20.28 9.77
C GLY A 47 4.90 -20.56 9.40
N LYS A 48 5.07 -21.21 8.26
CA LYS A 48 6.40 -21.53 7.71
C LYS A 48 6.65 -20.68 6.47
N SER A 49 7.88 -20.16 6.36
CA SER A 49 8.34 -19.51 5.13
C SER A 49 8.76 -20.59 4.11
N LYS A 50 9.08 -20.15 2.89
CA LYS A 50 9.57 -21.04 1.85
C LYS A 50 10.84 -21.79 2.27
N THR A 51 11.62 -21.21 3.16
CA THR A 51 12.86 -21.80 3.67
C THR A 51 12.65 -22.64 4.94
N GLY A 52 11.40 -22.81 5.38
CA GLY A 52 11.06 -23.60 6.56
C GLY A 52 11.19 -22.88 7.89
N ARG A 53 11.47 -21.58 7.88
CA ARG A 53 11.58 -20.77 9.10
C ARG A 53 10.20 -20.43 9.64
N ASN A 54 10.09 -20.37 10.98
CA ASN A 54 8.87 -19.91 11.62
C ASN A 54 8.71 -18.41 11.41
N VAL A 55 7.54 -18.01 10.90
CA VAL A 55 7.22 -16.60 10.66
C VAL A 55 5.81 -16.31 11.16
N LYS A 56 5.60 -15.08 11.61
CA LYS A 56 4.25 -14.64 11.98
C LYS A 56 3.43 -14.40 10.72
N ARG A 57 2.20 -14.91 10.74
CA ARG A 57 1.23 -14.74 9.67
C ARG A 57 -0.10 -14.28 10.28
N TRP A 58 -0.94 -13.70 9.47
CA TRP A 58 -2.28 -13.27 9.87
C TRP A 58 -3.29 -13.84 8.90
N LYS A 59 -4.27 -14.57 9.43
CA LYS A 59 -5.33 -15.15 8.62
C LYS A 59 -6.57 -14.25 8.72
N HIS A 60 -7.09 -13.81 7.57
CA HIS A 60 -8.31 -13.02 7.54
C HIS A 60 -9.51 -13.91 7.83
N PRO A 61 -10.50 -13.44 8.64
CA PRO A 61 -11.66 -14.26 8.98
C PRO A 61 -12.60 -14.54 7.80
N VAL A 62 -12.57 -13.70 6.79
CA VAL A 62 -13.37 -13.89 5.57
C VAL A 62 -12.54 -14.66 4.55
N ASP A 63 -13.01 -15.84 4.16
CA ASP A 63 -12.24 -16.77 3.33
C ASP A 63 -11.82 -16.19 1.98
N PHE A 64 -12.72 -15.53 1.26
CA PHE A 64 -12.38 -14.95 -0.04
C PHE A 64 -11.36 -13.80 0.10
N MET A 65 -11.38 -13.08 1.23
CA MET A 65 -10.39 -12.05 1.50
C MET A 65 -9.03 -12.69 1.79
N ASP A 66 -9.01 -13.73 2.61
CA ASP A 66 -7.77 -14.41 2.97
C ASP A 66 -7.04 -14.98 1.74
N LYS A 67 -7.81 -15.51 0.78
CA LYS A 67 -7.25 -16.09 -0.45
C LYS A 67 -6.71 -15.03 -1.41
N ASN A 68 -7.29 -13.84 -1.42
CA ASN A 68 -7.01 -12.83 -2.43
C ASN A 68 -6.15 -11.66 -1.92
N LEU A 69 -6.03 -11.49 -0.61
CA LEU A 69 -5.11 -10.51 -0.05
C LEU A 69 -3.68 -11.03 -0.12
N MET A 70 -2.74 -10.12 -0.33
CA MET A 70 -1.32 -10.45 -0.26
C MET A 70 -0.95 -10.75 1.19
N LEU A 71 0.12 -11.52 1.41
CA LEU A 71 0.59 -11.81 2.75
C LEU A 71 1.07 -10.55 3.46
N ALA A 72 0.88 -10.49 4.78
CA ALA A 72 1.39 -9.39 5.57
C ALA A 72 2.93 -9.36 5.52
N CYS A 73 3.48 -8.18 5.30
CA CYS A 73 4.93 -8.00 5.26
C CYS A 73 5.29 -6.62 5.78
N HIS A 74 6.51 -6.49 6.30
CA HIS A 74 7.02 -5.23 6.83
C HIS A 74 6.05 -4.56 7.80
N THR A 75 5.46 -5.35 8.70
CA THR A 75 4.35 -4.91 9.57
C THR A 75 4.71 -3.75 10.48
N LYS A 76 5.97 -3.62 10.84
CA LYS A 76 6.46 -2.54 11.72
C LYS A 76 7.05 -1.36 10.96
N HIS A 77 7.08 -1.42 9.64
CA HIS A 77 7.57 -0.31 8.83
C HIS A 77 6.66 0.92 9.02
N PRO A 78 7.22 2.13 9.17
CA PRO A 78 6.40 3.33 9.39
C PRO A 78 5.29 3.54 8.38
N SER A 79 5.53 3.25 7.10
CA SER A 79 4.51 3.38 6.06
C SER A 79 3.37 2.39 6.25
N ALA A 80 3.66 1.16 6.69
CA ALA A 80 2.63 0.16 6.97
C ALA A 80 1.78 0.57 8.17
N ILE A 81 2.41 1.09 9.21
CA ILE A 81 1.71 1.59 10.40
C ILE A 81 0.82 2.78 10.03
N TRP A 82 1.34 3.72 9.27
CA TRP A 82 0.59 4.89 8.81
C TRP A 82 -0.65 4.48 8.02
N CYS A 83 -0.50 3.54 7.09
CA CYS A 83 -1.58 3.07 6.22
C CYS A 83 -2.78 2.54 7.02
N ARG A 84 -2.53 1.82 8.12
CA ARG A 84 -3.59 1.24 8.94
C ARG A 84 -3.98 2.08 10.15
N GLU A 85 -3.42 3.26 10.29
CA GLU A 85 -3.65 4.13 11.44
C GLU A 85 -5.06 4.72 11.43
N THR A 86 -5.53 5.19 10.27
CA THR A 86 -6.88 5.75 10.12
C THR A 86 -7.48 5.36 8.77
N LYS A 87 -8.82 5.42 8.71
CA LYS A 87 -9.56 5.22 7.45
C LYS A 87 -9.13 6.22 6.39
N GLY A 88 -8.86 7.47 6.80
CA GLY A 88 -8.39 8.52 5.89
C GLY A 88 -7.07 8.14 5.23
N ASN A 89 -6.12 7.63 6.01
CA ASN A 89 -4.82 7.19 5.50
C ASN A 89 -4.98 6.03 4.53
N TYR A 90 -5.77 5.02 4.91
CA TYR A 90 -6.03 3.86 4.06
C TYR A 90 -6.67 4.28 2.74
N THR A 91 -7.70 5.11 2.80
CA THR A 91 -8.42 5.57 1.61
C THR A 91 -7.53 6.38 0.68
N TRP A 92 -6.67 7.23 1.24
CA TRP A 92 -5.72 8.01 0.44
C TRP A 92 -4.77 7.09 -0.35
N LEU A 93 -4.20 6.09 0.33
CA LEU A 93 -3.29 5.14 -0.31
C LEU A 93 -4.02 4.29 -1.34
N LEU A 94 -5.27 3.89 -1.05
CA LEU A 94 -6.09 3.15 -2.00
C LEU A 94 -6.33 3.96 -3.28
N HIS A 95 -6.66 5.24 -3.15
CA HIS A 95 -6.84 6.13 -4.30
C HIS A 95 -5.55 6.31 -5.08
N LEU A 96 -4.41 6.42 -4.38
CA LEU A 96 -3.10 6.48 -5.03
C LEU A 96 -2.87 5.22 -5.88
N LEU A 97 -3.12 4.05 -5.31
CA LEU A 97 -2.96 2.79 -6.02
C LEU A 97 -3.90 2.71 -7.24
N MET A 98 -5.17 3.06 -7.07
CA MET A 98 -6.14 3.02 -8.15
C MET A 98 -5.72 3.91 -9.32
N ASN A 99 -5.29 5.13 -9.01
CA ASN A 99 -4.84 6.06 -10.04
C ASN A 99 -3.53 5.62 -10.68
N LEU A 100 -2.62 5.04 -9.89
CA LEU A 100 -1.35 4.52 -10.40
C LEU A 100 -1.57 3.34 -11.34
N LEU A 101 -2.54 2.47 -11.05
CA LEU A 101 -2.91 1.37 -11.94
C LEU A 101 -3.45 1.87 -13.27
N LYS A 102 -4.25 2.94 -13.26
CA LYS A 102 -4.73 3.57 -14.48
C LYS A 102 -3.58 4.15 -15.28
N GLU A 103 -2.64 4.80 -14.61
CA GLU A 103 -1.45 5.36 -15.24
C GLU A 103 -0.56 4.27 -15.84
N TYR A 104 -0.40 3.15 -15.14
CA TYR A 104 0.33 2.00 -15.64
C TYR A 104 -0.30 1.48 -16.96
N THR A 105 -1.61 1.31 -16.96
CA THR A 105 -2.32 0.84 -18.16
C THR A 105 -2.15 1.81 -19.32
N PHE A 106 -2.21 3.12 -19.03
CA PHE A 106 -2.00 4.16 -20.04
C PHE A 106 -0.58 4.10 -20.62
N ARG A 107 0.45 3.97 -19.75
CA ARG A 107 1.85 3.98 -20.19
C ARG A 107 2.25 2.71 -20.95
N TYR A 108 1.75 1.56 -20.53
CA TYR A 108 2.21 0.26 -21.03
C TYR A 108 1.19 -0.47 -21.90
N GLY A 109 -0.04 0.02 -21.98
CA GLY A 109 -1.08 -0.56 -22.83
C GLY A 109 -1.57 -1.92 -22.36
N LYS A 110 -1.35 -2.26 -21.08
CA LYS A 110 -1.79 -3.54 -20.53
C LYS A 110 -2.19 -3.37 -19.06
N LYS A 111 -3.00 -4.29 -18.57
CA LYS A 111 -3.50 -4.32 -17.20
C LYS A 111 -2.44 -4.88 -16.26
N HIS A 112 -2.20 -4.21 -15.12
CA HIS A 112 -1.30 -4.71 -14.08
C HIS A 112 -2.00 -5.86 -13.32
N SER A 113 -1.24 -6.91 -12.96
CA SER A 113 -1.79 -8.06 -12.25
C SER A 113 -2.43 -7.71 -10.90
N VAL A 114 -1.92 -6.69 -10.22
CA VAL A 114 -2.45 -6.20 -8.95
C VAL A 114 -3.89 -5.69 -9.06
N GLU A 115 -4.30 -5.27 -10.25
CA GLU A 115 -5.64 -4.74 -10.47
C GLU A 115 -6.73 -5.76 -10.12
N ASP A 116 -6.45 -7.06 -10.24
CA ASP A 116 -7.37 -8.13 -9.88
C ASP A 116 -7.66 -8.17 -8.37
N ARG A 117 -6.82 -7.56 -7.55
CA ARG A 117 -7.01 -7.49 -6.10
C ARG A 117 -7.80 -6.26 -5.64
N LEU A 118 -8.03 -5.29 -6.53
CA LEU A 118 -8.73 -4.05 -6.17
C LEU A 118 -10.10 -4.26 -5.54
N PRO A 119 -10.96 -5.21 -5.99
CA PRO A 119 -12.25 -5.41 -5.34
C PRO A 119 -12.12 -5.71 -3.85
N TYR A 120 -11.09 -6.44 -3.46
CA TYR A 120 -10.85 -6.78 -2.06
C TYR A 120 -10.24 -5.62 -1.28
N LEU A 121 -9.34 -4.86 -1.90
CA LEU A 121 -8.71 -3.69 -1.28
C LEU A 121 -9.67 -2.51 -1.15
N ASN A 122 -10.70 -2.44 -2.00
CA ASN A 122 -11.76 -1.43 -1.91
C ASN A 122 -12.62 -1.60 -0.65
N MET A 123 -12.61 -2.79 -0.05
CA MET A 123 -13.29 -3.02 1.22
C MET A 123 -12.43 -2.45 2.33
N ILE A 124 -13.01 -1.58 3.16
CA ILE A 124 -12.27 -0.95 4.26
C ILE A 124 -12.18 -1.93 5.43
N PRO A 125 -11.02 -2.06 6.09
CA PRO A 125 -10.90 -2.92 7.27
C PRO A 125 -11.92 -2.53 8.35
N ASN A 126 -12.57 -3.52 8.96
CA ASN A 126 -13.63 -3.27 9.94
C ASN A 126 -13.09 -2.63 11.22
N ASN A 127 -11.88 -2.98 11.61
CA ASN A 127 -11.29 -2.53 12.88
C ASN A 127 -10.38 -1.30 12.74
N ILE A 128 -10.41 -0.64 11.58
CA ILE A 128 -9.62 0.57 11.40
C ILE A 128 -10.27 1.75 12.11
N ASN A 129 -9.44 2.70 12.60
CA ASN A 129 -9.94 3.93 13.18
C ASN A 129 -10.74 4.70 12.12
N PRO A 130 -12.02 5.04 12.40
CA PRO A 130 -12.90 5.67 11.40
C PRO A 130 -12.57 7.11 11.05
N ASP A 131 -11.55 7.71 11.66
CA ASP A 131 -11.15 9.08 11.36
C ASP A 131 -10.80 9.20 9.86
N THR A 132 -11.42 10.14 9.17
CA THR A 132 -11.22 10.35 7.74
C THR A 132 -10.12 11.37 7.42
N ARG A 133 -9.53 11.99 8.44
CA ARG A 133 -8.44 12.95 8.24
C ARG A 133 -7.12 12.22 8.05
N LEU A 134 -6.24 12.82 7.23
CA LEU A 134 -4.89 12.32 7.05
C LEU A 134 -4.05 12.68 8.27
N THR A 135 -3.25 11.71 8.74
CA THR A 135 -2.23 12.00 9.74
C THR A 135 -0.91 12.30 9.04
N GLU A 136 0.07 12.80 9.80
CA GLU A 136 1.37 13.15 9.23
C GLU A 136 2.05 11.93 8.61
N MET A 137 2.52 12.07 7.37
CA MET A 137 3.22 11.02 6.64
C MET A 137 4.62 10.82 7.22
N PRO A 138 5.01 9.59 7.57
CA PRO A 138 6.34 9.34 8.09
C PRO A 138 7.42 9.60 7.03
N GLN A 139 8.55 10.15 7.48
CA GLN A 139 9.72 10.42 6.65
C GLN A 139 10.57 9.15 6.57
N CYS A 140 10.31 8.33 5.56
CA CYS A 140 11.03 7.07 5.37
C CYS A 140 12.16 7.17 4.35
N MET A 141 12.27 8.32 3.67
CA MET A 141 13.31 8.58 2.66
C MET A 141 14.07 9.86 3.02
N PRO A 142 15.33 9.99 2.59
CA PRO A 142 16.08 11.23 2.81
C PRO A 142 15.33 12.43 2.22
N CYS A 143 15.37 13.55 2.94
CA CYS A 143 14.65 14.75 2.53
C CYS A 143 15.02 15.24 1.13
N LEU A 144 16.26 15.08 0.72
CA LEU A 144 16.71 15.51 -0.60
C LEU A 144 16.02 14.76 -1.74
N LEU A 145 15.42 13.60 -1.49
CA LEU A 145 14.64 12.87 -2.48
C LEU A 145 13.28 13.52 -2.73
N TYR A 146 12.85 14.38 -1.84
CA TYR A 146 11.60 15.09 -1.95
C TYR A 146 11.75 16.51 -2.45
N THR A 147 12.93 17.14 -2.19
CA THR A 147 13.17 18.55 -2.45
C THR A 147 13.89 18.82 -3.76
N SER A 148 14.46 17.97 -4.42
CA SER A 148 15.31 18.16 -5.59
C SER A 148 14.61 18.67 -6.79
N PRO A 149 15.01 19.22 -6.63
CA PRO A 149 14.80 19.45 -7.37
C PRO A 149 15.17 19.12 -8.09
N SER A 150 15.17 19.16 -7.59
CA SER A 150 15.21 18.96 -7.78
C SER A 150 15.64 18.43 -8.14
N PRO A 151 15.94 18.55 -8.11
CA PRO A 151 16.06 18.08 -8.32
C PRO A 151 16.31 17.36 -8.73
N ARG A 152 16.21 17.33 -8.58
CA ARG A 152 16.13 16.68 -8.46
C ARG A 152 16.36 16.29 -8.68
N ASP A 153 16.52 16.72 -8.57
CA ASP A 153 16.38 16.45 -8.27
C ASP A 153 16.59 16.09 -8.47
N ARG A 154 16.89 16.69 -8.39
CA ARG A 154 16.80 16.54 -8.21
C ARG A 154 16.93 16.17 -8.49
#